data_5ac2a79ff089364b5db9183d28bc422e
#
_entry.id   5ac2a79ff089364b5db9183d28bc422e
#
_cell.length_a   1.000
_cell.length_b   1.000
_cell.length_c   1.000
_cell.angle_alpha   90.00
_cell.angle_beta   90.00
_cell.angle_gamma   90.00
#
_symmetry.space_group_name_H-M   'P 1'
#
loop_
_entity.id
_entity.type
_entity.pdbx_description
1 polymer ?
#
loop_
_entity_poly.entity_id
_entity_poly.type
_entity_poly.pdbx_seq_one_letter_code
_entity_poly.pdbx_strand_id
1 'polypeptide(L)'
;MNIKVDSCVCNPEKILRHVNISINSTLLKNKNIQFDCTNSIAYPPFINSHDHLISNWYPKAGFGRTYPNVNIWVEDMKKTDSFLERNKVWINDGSFDLTEEAAHQIVLLGIYKNLFSGCVVVQDHIPKQKKSYYENNPIVVLKNYTQHHSLSMGNWWGGYSAEEEYAKANGKIPFIMHLGEGIDELSKKCFSKLKELELLQSNTLLIHGIALTKQQIKECAEAGTSICWCPESNYYLIGETLDIDACLEFNANIVLGTDSTMSGGINLLEEIRVAHQKFPHIPMKQIFKMITTNPVKALKLPTEYGVIDKNTSNLLLIKKHDEDPFRNLLETQMEDIELMIHQGIPIYGDVKFLSEFNISENDYYFFGEDRFVIGHPEKITDSINKKLGYKKDFPFLPF
;
A
#
# COMPACT_ATOMS: atom_id res chain seq x y z
N MET A 1 -27.13 9.87 0.01
CA MET A 1 -27.08 8.63 -0.79
C MET A 1 -27.03 7.45 0.15
N ASN A 2 -27.91 6.49 -0.03
CA ASN A 2 -27.95 5.26 0.73
C ASN A 2 -27.62 4.09 -0.20
N ILE A 3 -26.81 3.15 0.29
CA ILE A 3 -26.42 1.95 -0.46
C ILE A 3 -26.84 0.75 0.37
N LYS A 4 -27.76 -0.06 -0.16
CA LYS A 4 -28.15 -1.34 0.44
C LYS A 4 -27.19 -2.40 -0.03
N VAL A 5 -26.51 -3.07 0.91
CA VAL A 5 -25.49 -4.09 0.62
C VAL A 5 -25.84 -5.44 1.26
N ASP A 6 -25.28 -6.53 0.72
CA ASP A 6 -25.34 -7.85 1.37
C ASP A 6 -24.71 -7.79 2.75
N SER A 7 -23.49 -7.29 2.81
CA SER A 7 -22.70 -7.22 4.04
C SER A 7 -21.92 -5.92 4.13
N CYS A 8 -21.73 -5.46 5.38
CA CYS A 8 -20.80 -4.38 5.70
C CYS A 8 -19.80 -4.90 6.73
N VAL A 9 -18.55 -5.02 6.35
CA VAL A 9 -17.44 -5.31 7.26
C VAL A 9 -17.02 -4.02 7.94
N CYS A 10 -17.69 -3.67 9.04
CA CYS A 10 -17.41 -2.44 9.77
C CYS A 10 -15.97 -2.39 10.27
N ASN A 11 -15.49 -3.52 10.74
CA ASN A 11 -14.11 -3.80 11.14
C ASN A 11 -13.94 -5.32 11.23
N PRO A 12 -12.73 -5.87 11.49
CA PRO A 12 -12.51 -7.31 11.55
C PRO A 12 -13.41 -8.07 12.55
N GLU A 13 -13.91 -7.40 13.57
CA GLU A 13 -14.74 -8.04 14.63
C GLU A 13 -16.24 -7.81 14.44
N LYS A 14 -16.66 -6.94 13.49
CA LYS A 14 -18.04 -6.55 13.32
C LYS A 14 -18.46 -6.54 11.85
N ILE A 15 -19.32 -7.50 11.50
CA ILE A 15 -19.97 -7.59 10.20
C ILE A 15 -21.48 -7.38 10.39
N LEU A 16 -22.07 -6.50 9.58
CA LEU A 16 -23.53 -6.30 9.50
C LEU A 16 -24.02 -6.94 8.19
N ARG A 17 -25.16 -7.61 8.25
CA ARG A 17 -25.80 -8.24 7.08
C ARG A 17 -27.03 -7.46 6.64
N HIS A 18 -27.29 -7.43 5.32
CA HIS A 18 -28.47 -6.80 4.68
C HIS A 18 -28.72 -5.38 5.20
N VAL A 19 -27.70 -4.54 5.17
CA VAL A 19 -27.69 -3.21 5.80
C VAL A 19 -27.68 -2.10 4.78
N ASN A 20 -28.30 -0.97 5.15
CA ASN A 20 -28.16 0.30 4.43
C ASN A 20 -26.99 1.10 5.01
N ILE A 21 -26.12 1.58 4.13
CA ILE A 21 -25.00 2.47 4.45
C ILE A 21 -25.33 3.86 3.90
N SER A 22 -25.29 4.86 4.76
CA SER A 22 -25.44 6.27 4.38
C SER A 22 -24.07 6.86 4.05
N ILE A 23 -23.95 7.43 2.86
CA ILE A 23 -22.74 8.13 2.44
C ILE A 23 -22.80 9.58 2.92
N ASN A 24 -21.82 9.96 3.73
CA ASN A 24 -21.65 11.34 4.19
C ASN A 24 -20.73 12.09 3.23
N SER A 25 -21.34 12.91 2.38
CA SER A 25 -20.63 13.77 1.44
C SER A 25 -21.38 15.09 1.25
N THR A 26 -20.64 16.18 1.16
CA THR A 26 -21.15 17.51 0.81
C THR A 26 -21.40 17.67 -0.68
N LEU A 27 -20.89 16.76 -1.49
CA LEU A 27 -21.00 16.77 -2.95
C LEU A 27 -22.26 16.11 -3.48
N LEU A 28 -23.06 15.43 -2.63
CA LEU A 28 -24.26 14.73 -3.08
C LEU A 28 -25.34 15.69 -3.58
N LYS A 29 -25.83 15.46 -4.81
CA LYS A 29 -26.98 16.17 -5.41
C LYS A 29 -28.28 15.87 -4.67
N ASN A 30 -28.51 14.60 -4.35
CA ASN A 30 -29.69 14.12 -3.63
C ASN A 30 -29.30 13.17 -2.51
N LYS A 31 -29.54 13.59 -1.26
CA LYS A 31 -29.23 12.79 -0.07
C LYS A 31 -30.15 11.58 0.11
N ASN A 32 -31.32 11.56 -0.54
CA ASN A 32 -32.35 10.53 -0.37
C ASN A 32 -32.29 9.42 -1.44
N ILE A 33 -31.35 9.49 -2.39
CA ILE A 33 -31.20 8.43 -3.40
C ILE A 33 -30.75 7.13 -2.75
N GLN A 34 -31.26 6.03 -3.26
CA GLN A 34 -30.93 4.68 -2.80
C GLN A 34 -30.47 3.81 -3.96
N PHE A 35 -29.32 3.13 -3.75
CA PHE A 35 -28.83 2.09 -4.63
C PHE A 35 -29.03 0.72 -3.99
N ASP A 36 -29.54 -0.25 -4.77
CA ASP A 36 -29.57 -1.65 -4.37
C ASP A 36 -28.32 -2.34 -4.88
N CYS A 37 -27.40 -2.64 -3.94
CA CYS A 37 -26.13 -3.33 -4.15
C CYS A 37 -26.09 -4.60 -3.26
N THR A 38 -27.20 -5.36 -3.21
CA THR A 38 -27.31 -6.58 -2.42
C THR A 38 -26.40 -7.71 -2.92
N ASN A 39 -25.77 -7.54 -4.09
CA ASN A 39 -24.68 -8.41 -4.60
C ASN A 39 -23.27 -7.86 -4.30
N SER A 40 -23.15 -6.95 -3.35
CA SER A 40 -21.89 -6.30 -3.02
C SER A 40 -21.65 -6.30 -1.52
N ILE A 41 -20.37 -6.21 -1.17
CA ILE A 41 -19.89 -6.13 0.21
C ILE A 41 -19.17 -4.79 0.39
N ALA A 42 -19.49 -4.12 1.48
CA ALA A 42 -18.85 -2.86 1.87
C ALA A 42 -17.72 -3.10 2.86
N TYR A 43 -16.58 -2.46 2.62
CA TYR A 43 -15.38 -2.52 3.46
C TYR A 43 -14.88 -1.12 3.79
N PRO A 44 -14.09 -0.93 4.88
CA PRO A 44 -13.18 0.20 4.98
C PRO A 44 -12.17 0.10 3.83
N PRO A 45 -11.81 1.22 3.18
CA PRO A 45 -10.75 1.21 2.19
C PRO A 45 -9.43 0.73 2.78
N PHE A 46 -8.57 0.15 1.95
CA PHE A 46 -7.33 -0.48 2.38
C PHE A 46 -6.20 0.53 2.59
N ILE A 47 -5.17 0.07 3.30
CA ILE A 47 -3.95 0.83 3.60
C ILE A 47 -2.76 -0.02 3.16
N ASN A 48 -1.96 0.51 2.25
CA ASN A 48 -0.67 -0.09 1.88
C ASN A 48 0.42 0.48 2.78
N SER A 49 1.01 -0.37 3.62
CA SER A 49 1.93 0.06 4.67
C SER A 49 3.37 0.23 4.22
N HIS A 50 3.69 -0.16 2.99
CA HIS A 50 5.02 0.03 2.39
C HIS A 50 4.97 -0.09 0.87
N ASP A 51 5.48 0.91 0.21
CA ASP A 51 5.68 0.98 -1.24
C ASP A 51 6.90 1.88 -1.54
N HIS A 52 7.46 1.75 -2.73
CA HIS A 52 8.37 2.71 -3.33
C HIS A 52 7.72 3.26 -4.61
N LEU A 53 6.91 4.33 -4.49
CA LEU A 53 6.06 4.83 -5.58
C LEU A 53 6.84 5.08 -6.86
N ILE A 54 8.05 5.64 -6.77
CA ILE A 54 8.93 5.90 -7.93
C ILE A 54 9.45 4.62 -8.58
N SER A 55 9.38 3.47 -7.93
CA SER A 55 9.88 2.18 -8.41
C SER A 55 8.78 1.24 -8.91
N ASN A 56 7.56 1.76 -9.06
CA ASN A 56 6.47 1.00 -9.67
C ASN A 56 6.62 0.96 -11.19
N TRP A 57 7.47 0.04 -11.64
CA TRP A 57 7.79 -0.20 -13.05
C TRP A 57 7.82 -1.70 -13.35
N TYR A 58 7.42 -2.09 -14.56
CA TYR A 58 7.29 -3.48 -14.95
C TYR A 58 8.14 -3.77 -16.19
N PRO A 59 8.66 -5.00 -16.38
CA PRO A 59 8.59 -6.17 -15.50
C PRO A 59 9.45 -6.06 -14.22
N LYS A 60 9.36 -7.07 -13.33
CA LYS A 60 10.20 -7.17 -12.13
C LYS A 60 11.68 -7.07 -12.48
N ALA A 61 12.45 -6.43 -11.62
CA ALA A 61 13.87 -6.19 -11.82
C ALA A 61 14.72 -7.28 -11.15
N GLY A 62 15.35 -8.13 -11.95
CA GLY A 62 16.21 -9.20 -11.46
C GLY A 62 16.62 -10.13 -12.58
N PHE A 63 17.48 -11.13 -12.28
CA PHE A 63 18.02 -12.09 -13.24
C PHE A 63 17.52 -13.53 -12.98
N GLY A 64 16.28 -13.68 -12.48
CA GLY A 64 15.65 -14.99 -12.28
C GLY A 64 16.32 -15.84 -11.19
N ARG A 65 16.94 -15.21 -10.20
CA ARG A 65 17.58 -15.85 -9.05
C ARG A 65 17.19 -15.16 -7.76
N THR A 66 17.31 -15.88 -6.64
CA THR A 66 17.24 -15.29 -5.31
C THR A 66 18.61 -14.76 -4.87
N TYR A 67 18.60 -13.87 -3.89
CA TYR A 67 19.77 -13.17 -3.38
C TYR A 67 19.95 -13.44 -1.88
N PRO A 68 21.17 -13.48 -1.35
CA PRO A 68 21.39 -13.63 0.09
C PRO A 68 20.94 -12.41 0.90
N ASN A 69 20.89 -11.23 0.27
CA ASN A 69 20.39 -9.98 0.84
C ASN A 69 20.05 -8.96 -0.26
N VAL A 70 19.30 -7.93 0.10
CA VAL A 70 18.85 -6.88 -0.81
C VAL A 70 19.99 -6.05 -1.40
N ASN A 71 21.12 -5.89 -0.69
CA ASN A 71 22.25 -5.08 -1.17
C ASN A 71 22.80 -5.63 -2.50
N ILE A 72 22.87 -6.97 -2.61
CA ILE A 72 23.34 -7.63 -3.84
C ILE A 72 22.29 -7.50 -4.95
N TRP A 73 21.01 -7.62 -4.63
CA TRP A 73 19.95 -7.39 -5.60
C TRP A 73 19.98 -5.97 -6.17
N VAL A 74 20.17 -4.93 -5.34
CA VAL A 74 20.22 -3.53 -5.80
C VAL A 74 21.30 -3.32 -6.85
N GLU A 75 22.45 -3.98 -6.74
CA GLU A 75 23.52 -3.90 -7.74
C GLU A 75 23.13 -4.58 -9.07
N ASP A 76 22.35 -5.64 -9.02
CA ASP A 76 21.82 -6.30 -10.22
C ASP A 76 20.62 -5.53 -10.80
N MET A 77 19.71 -5.03 -9.96
CA MET A 77 18.55 -4.22 -10.36
C MET A 77 18.97 -3.05 -11.26
N LYS A 78 20.03 -2.34 -10.90
CA LYS A 78 20.55 -1.19 -11.69
C LYS A 78 20.92 -1.53 -13.14
N LYS A 79 21.13 -2.82 -13.44
CA LYS A 79 21.50 -3.32 -14.78
C LYS A 79 20.31 -3.85 -15.58
N THR A 80 19.12 -3.94 -14.96
CA THR A 80 17.92 -4.49 -15.61
C THR A 80 17.28 -3.49 -16.55
N ASP A 81 16.63 -4.02 -17.59
CA ASP A 81 15.91 -3.20 -18.57
C ASP A 81 14.84 -2.33 -17.91
N SER A 82 14.12 -2.85 -16.93
CA SER A 82 13.08 -2.12 -16.17
C SER A 82 13.65 -0.89 -15.47
N PHE A 83 14.78 -1.03 -14.80
CA PHE A 83 15.43 0.11 -14.13
C PHE A 83 15.95 1.14 -15.13
N LEU A 84 16.62 0.68 -16.19
CA LEU A 84 17.17 1.55 -17.22
C LEU A 84 16.07 2.26 -18.02
N GLU A 85 14.97 1.56 -18.34
CA GLU A 85 13.81 2.09 -19.03
C GLU A 85 13.09 3.16 -18.19
N ARG A 86 12.81 2.87 -16.92
CA ARG A 86 12.25 3.87 -16.00
C ARG A 86 13.11 5.13 -15.94
N ASN A 87 14.42 4.95 -15.84
CA ASN A 87 15.36 6.08 -15.74
C ASN A 87 15.42 6.93 -17.01
N LYS A 88 15.08 6.39 -18.20
CA LYS A 88 14.90 7.20 -19.41
C LYS A 88 13.71 8.16 -19.31
N VAL A 89 12.68 7.78 -18.56
CA VAL A 89 11.50 8.63 -18.32
C VAL A 89 11.77 9.64 -17.21
N TRP A 90 12.40 9.18 -16.15
CA TRP A 90 12.82 10.00 -15.02
C TRP A 90 14.31 10.25 -15.08
N ILE A 91 14.69 11.28 -15.78
CA ILE A 91 16.07 11.76 -15.77
C ILE A 91 16.19 12.73 -14.62
N ASN A 92 17.07 12.43 -13.69
CA ASN A 92 17.53 13.42 -12.75
C ASN A 92 19.06 13.40 -12.67
N ASP A 93 19.61 14.48 -12.21
CA ASP A 93 21.02 14.72 -11.97
C ASP A 93 21.53 14.13 -10.64
N GLY A 94 20.85 13.11 -10.12
CA GLY A 94 21.05 12.53 -8.79
C GLY A 94 20.19 13.16 -7.68
N SER A 95 19.29 14.07 -8.03
CA SER A 95 18.32 14.65 -7.11
C SER A 95 17.16 13.69 -6.86
N PHE A 96 16.74 13.57 -5.60
CA PHE A 96 15.49 12.89 -5.19
C PHE A 96 14.33 13.87 -5.04
N ASP A 97 14.30 14.97 -5.80
CA ASP A 97 13.13 15.85 -5.85
C ASP A 97 12.03 15.24 -6.72
N LEU A 98 11.17 14.47 -6.11
CA LEU A 98 10.05 13.80 -6.79
C LEU A 98 8.85 14.74 -7.07
N THR A 99 9.00 16.02 -6.84
CA THR A 99 8.03 17.05 -7.26
C THR A 99 8.30 17.58 -8.67
N GLU A 100 9.45 17.26 -9.26
CA GLU A 100 9.72 17.54 -10.68
C GLU A 100 8.78 16.76 -11.58
N GLU A 101 8.31 17.38 -12.67
CA GLU A 101 7.22 16.86 -13.50
C GLU A 101 7.45 15.40 -13.94
N ALA A 102 8.64 15.08 -14.45
CA ALA A 102 8.94 13.74 -14.96
C ALA A 102 8.93 12.67 -13.85
N ALA A 103 9.52 12.98 -12.70
CA ALA A 103 9.55 12.08 -11.54
C ALA A 103 8.16 11.96 -10.94
N HIS A 104 7.43 13.08 -10.84
CA HIS A 104 6.08 13.11 -10.28
C HIS A 104 5.09 12.26 -11.09
N GLN A 105 5.22 12.22 -12.42
CA GLN A 105 4.41 11.32 -13.27
C GLN A 105 4.59 9.84 -12.89
N ILE A 106 5.82 9.39 -12.60
CA ILE A 106 6.05 8.00 -12.17
C ILE A 106 5.52 7.77 -10.76
N VAL A 107 5.63 8.75 -9.87
CA VAL A 107 5.03 8.69 -8.53
C VAL A 107 3.51 8.56 -8.63
N LEU A 108 2.86 9.37 -9.48
CA LEU A 108 1.42 9.27 -9.71
C LEU A 108 1.02 7.91 -10.27
N LEU A 109 1.82 7.31 -11.15
CA LEU A 109 1.60 5.95 -11.63
C LEU A 109 1.53 4.95 -10.45
N GLY A 110 2.48 5.03 -9.51
CA GLY A 110 2.47 4.24 -8.27
C GLY A 110 1.28 4.55 -7.36
N ILE A 111 0.83 5.81 -7.31
CA ILE A 111 -0.38 6.20 -6.57
C ILE A 111 -1.63 5.54 -7.18
N TYR A 112 -1.78 5.53 -8.50
CA TYR A 112 -2.90 4.86 -9.17
C TYR A 112 -2.85 3.34 -9.02
N LYS A 113 -1.66 2.71 -9.00
CA LYS A 113 -1.51 1.29 -8.60
C LYS A 113 -2.22 1.00 -7.28
N ASN A 114 -2.00 1.85 -6.29
CA ASN A 114 -2.61 1.72 -4.97
C ASN A 114 -4.11 1.99 -5.00
N LEU A 115 -4.55 3.05 -5.68
CA LEU A 115 -5.96 3.41 -5.81
C LEU A 115 -6.77 2.27 -6.43
N PHE A 116 -6.33 1.71 -7.55
CA PHE A 116 -7.04 0.63 -8.25
C PHE A 116 -7.09 -0.69 -7.47
N SER A 117 -6.28 -0.84 -6.43
CA SER A 117 -6.37 -1.98 -5.50
C SER A 117 -7.18 -1.73 -4.23
N GLY A 118 -7.94 -0.61 -4.17
CA GLY A 118 -8.79 -0.29 -3.04
C GLY A 118 -8.10 0.48 -1.91
N CYS A 119 -6.86 0.95 -2.10
CA CYS A 119 -6.13 1.71 -1.08
C CYS A 119 -6.49 3.20 -1.11
N VAL A 120 -6.68 3.78 0.07
CA VAL A 120 -6.81 5.25 0.27
C VAL A 120 -5.61 5.85 0.98
N VAL A 121 -4.71 5.03 1.51
CA VAL A 121 -3.46 5.45 2.14
C VAL A 121 -2.33 4.57 1.64
N VAL A 122 -1.20 5.18 1.31
CA VAL A 122 0.05 4.49 1.02
C VAL A 122 1.20 5.12 1.79
N GLN A 123 2.08 4.29 2.39
CA GLN A 123 3.36 4.72 2.91
C GLN A 123 4.41 4.56 1.82
N ASP A 124 4.94 5.67 1.34
CA ASP A 124 6.02 5.69 0.37
C ASP A 124 7.36 5.81 1.11
N HIS A 125 8.23 4.81 0.96
CA HIS A 125 9.51 4.76 1.67
C HIS A 125 10.63 5.39 0.84
N ILE A 126 10.73 6.72 0.94
CA ILE A 126 11.72 7.55 0.24
C ILE A 126 12.22 8.67 1.16
N PRO A 127 13.32 9.35 0.82
CA PRO A 127 13.72 10.58 1.52
C PRO A 127 12.59 11.60 1.56
N LYS A 128 12.51 12.36 2.66
CA LYS A 128 11.47 13.36 2.86
C LYS A 128 11.39 14.34 1.69
N GLN A 129 10.20 14.46 1.12
CA GLN A 129 9.91 15.32 -0.01
C GLN A 129 9.35 16.69 0.42
N LYS A 130 9.26 17.63 -0.52
CA LYS A 130 8.58 18.93 -0.35
C LYS A 130 7.09 18.71 -0.05
N LYS A 131 6.46 19.70 0.57
CA LYS A 131 5.05 19.66 0.97
C LYS A 131 4.11 19.31 -0.19
N SER A 132 4.36 19.85 -1.39
CA SER A 132 3.57 19.63 -2.59
C SER A 132 3.51 18.14 -3.03
N TYR A 133 4.51 17.36 -2.70
CA TYR A 133 4.54 15.91 -2.97
C TYR A 133 3.38 15.15 -2.32
N TYR A 134 2.98 15.58 -1.13
CA TYR A 134 1.96 14.91 -0.32
C TYR A 134 0.55 15.49 -0.53
N GLU A 135 0.42 16.54 -1.33
CA GLU A 135 -0.82 17.29 -1.50
C GLU A 135 -1.40 17.07 -2.91
N ASN A 136 -2.72 17.17 -3.03
CA ASN A 136 -3.46 17.04 -4.29
C ASN A 136 -3.34 15.66 -4.97
N ASN A 137 -3.03 14.61 -4.21
CA ASN A 137 -3.03 13.26 -4.71
C ASN A 137 -4.43 12.63 -4.61
N PRO A 138 -4.79 11.68 -5.49
CA PRO A 138 -6.09 10.98 -5.43
C PRO A 138 -6.32 10.22 -4.12
N ILE A 139 -5.24 9.76 -3.48
CA ILE A 139 -5.24 9.09 -2.19
C ILE A 139 -4.19 9.72 -1.28
N VAL A 140 -4.21 9.39 -0.01
CA VAL A 140 -3.25 9.90 0.97
C VAL A 140 -1.88 9.23 0.80
N VAL A 141 -0.86 10.00 0.43
CA VAL A 141 0.54 9.61 0.61
C VAL A 141 0.94 10.01 2.03
N LEU A 142 1.35 9.04 2.86
CA LEU A 142 1.67 9.30 4.28
C LEU A 142 2.76 10.36 4.41
N LYS A 143 2.43 11.46 5.12
CA LYS A 143 3.34 12.61 5.28
C LYS A 143 4.05 12.63 6.62
N ASN A 144 3.33 12.23 7.67
CA ASN A 144 3.79 12.37 9.06
C ASN A 144 4.50 11.10 9.51
N TYR A 145 5.75 10.93 9.13
CA TYR A 145 6.65 9.89 9.58
C TYR A 145 8.10 10.36 9.46
N THR A 146 9.02 9.67 10.12
CA THR A 146 10.45 9.74 9.88
C THR A 146 10.95 8.39 9.41
N GLN A 147 12.10 8.37 8.77
CA GLN A 147 12.60 7.14 8.20
C GLN A 147 14.13 7.10 8.15
N HIS A 148 14.65 5.88 8.23
CA HIS A 148 16.01 5.56 7.82
C HIS A 148 15.95 4.44 6.80
N HIS A 149 16.83 4.43 5.79
CA HIS A 149 16.69 3.44 4.74
C HIS A 149 16.85 2.02 5.30
N SER A 150 18.02 1.68 5.81
CA SER A 150 18.31 0.36 6.33
C SER A 150 19.60 0.34 7.18
N LEU A 151 19.65 -0.48 8.23
CA LEU A 151 20.89 -0.65 9.00
C LEU A 151 21.96 -1.45 8.25
N SER A 152 21.60 -2.23 7.24
CA SER A 152 22.56 -3.00 6.41
C SER A 152 23.13 -2.18 5.26
N MET A 153 22.32 -1.35 4.62
CA MET A 153 22.71 -0.48 3.51
C MET A 153 23.14 0.92 3.97
N GLY A 154 22.87 1.25 5.23
CA GLY A 154 23.02 2.61 5.73
C GLY A 154 22.02 3.56 5.06
N ASN A 155 22.40 4.81 4.95
CA ASN A 155 21.55 5.85 4.37
C ASN A 155 22.06 6.25 2.98
N TRP A 156 22.08 5.30 2.05
CA TRP A 156 22.71 5.42 0.75
C TRP A 156 22.10 6.53 -0.14
N TRP A 157 20.85 6.90 0.11
CA TRP A 157 20.20 8.04 -0.55
C TRP A 157 20.34 9.37 0.22
N GLY A 158 21.22 9.42 1.24
CA GLY A 158 21.44 10.60 2.09
C GLY A 158 20.43 10.72 3.23
N GLY A 159 20.60 11.76 4.03
CA GLY A 159 19.77 12.05 5.20
C GLY A 159 20.53 11.88 6.52
N TYR A 160 19.80 11.83 7.61
CA TYR A 160 20.36 11.78 8.97
C TYR A 160 20.58 10.30 9.41
N SER A 161 21.29 10.13 10.54
CA SER A 161 21.45 8.80 11.16
C SER A 161 20.08 8.24 11.61
N ALA A 162 20.03 6.93 11.87
CA ALA A 162 18.80 6.29 12.33
C ALA A 162 18.32 6.86 13.67
N GLU A 163 19.27 7.17 14.59
CA GLU A 163 19.01 7.78 15.89
C GLU A 163 18.47 9.21 15.75
N GLU A 164 19.04 10.00 14.84
CA GLU A 164 18.57 11.37 14.60
C GLU A 164 17.16 11.37 13.99
N GLU A 165 16.86 10.47 13.04
CA GLU A 165 15.52 10.33 12.45
C GLU A 165 14.53 9.81 13.49
N TYR A 166 14.93 8.86 14.33
CA TYR A 166 14.09 8.37 15.42
C TYR A 166 13.79 9.49 16.44
N ALA A 167 14.81 10.27 16.82
CA ALA A 167 14.61 11.40 17.74
C ALA A 167 13.60 12.43 17.21
N LYS A 168 13.59 12.71 15.90
CA LYS A 168 12.59 13.59 15.26
C LYS A 168 11.18 13.02 15.34
N ALA A 169 11.01 11.69 15.32
CA ALA A 169 9.71 11.05 15.49
C ALA A 169 9.10 11.31 16.87
N ASN A 170 9.96 11.52 17.88
CA ASN A 170 9.60 11.90 19.25
C ASN A 170 8.50 11.00 19.86
N GLY A 171 8.47 9.70 19.51
CA GLY A 171 7.46 8.73 19.93
C GLY A 171 6.03 9.02 19.41
N LYS A 172 5.80 10.14 18.71
CA LYS A 172 4.46 10.60 18.29
C LYS A 172 4.07 10.16 16.88
N ILE A 173 5.03 10.14 15.98
CA ILE A 173 4.84 9.69 14.58
C ILE A 173 5.64 8.41 14.33
N PRO A 174 5.33 7.64 13.29
CA PRO A 174 6.07 6.44 12.96
C PRO A 174 7.53 6.75 12.61
N PHE A 175 8.44 5.89 13.07
CA PHE A 175 9.79 5.73 12.54
C PHE A 175 9.84 4.43 11.73
N ILE A 176 10.23 4.51 10.46
CA ILE A 176 10.10 3.42 9.50
C ILE A 176 11.45 3.09 8.89
N MET A 177 11.78 1.78 8.80
CA MET A 177 13.03 1.34 8.20
C MET A 177 12.98 -0.12 7.72
N HIS A 178 13.76 -0.45 6.67
CA HIS A 178 14.02 -1.84 6.30
C HIS A 178 14.91 -2.51 7.36
N LEU A 179 14.57 -3.75 7.72
CA LEU A 179 15.34 -4.53 8.66
C LEU A 179 15.42 -6.00 8.26
N GLY A 180 16.66 -6.54 8.21
CA GLY A 180 16.86 -7.98 8.04
C GLY A 180 16.32 -8.51 6.71
N GLU A 181 16.42 -7.75 5.63
CA GLU A 181 16.03 -8.15 4.28
C GLU A 181 17.09 -9.03 3.63
N GLY A 182 17.16 -10.28 4.10
CA GLY A 182 18.11 -11.29 3.66
C GLY A 182 18.25 -12.41 4.68
N ILE A 183 19.08 -13.41 4.34
CA ILE A 183 19.33 -14.62 5.13
C ILE A 183 20.79 -14.75 5.59
N ASP A 184 21.62 -13.82 5.19
CA ASP A 184 23.05 -13.81 5.50
C ASP A 184 23.37 -13.20 6.88
N GLU A 185 24.63 -13.26 7.27
CA GLU A 185 25.09 -12.74 8.57
C GLU A 185 24.96 -11.21 8.69
N LEU A 186 24.99 -10.47 7.56
CA LEU A 186 24.76 -9.03 7.57
C LEU A 186 23.33 -8.71 7.98
N SER A 187 22.35 -9.41 7.37
CA SER A 187 20.93 -9.25 7.66
C SER A 187 20.59 -9.68 9.09
N LYS A 188 21.16 -10.79 9.58
CA LYS A 188 20.95 -11.30 10.96
C LYS A 188 21.45 -10.35 12.04
N LYS A 189 22.54 -9.60 11.79
CA LYS A 189 23.12 -8.65 12.75
C LYS A 189 22.30 -7.35 12.89
N CYS A 190 21.40 -7.05 11.95
CA CYS A 190 20.62 -5.80 11.96
C CYS A 190 19.77 -5.64 13.22
N PHE A 191 19.21 -6.73 13.76
CA PHE A 191 18.38 -6.64 14.97
C PHE A 191 19.19 -6.28 16.22
N SER A 192 20.39 -6.85 16.40
CA SER A 192 21.26 -6.47 17.51
C SER A 192 21.64 -5.00 17.44
N LYS A 193 21.97 -4.51 16.23
CA LYS A 193 22.27 -3.10 16.00
C LYS A 193 21.05 -2.21 16.27
N LEU A 194 19.85 -2.62 15.88
CA LEU A 194 18.60 -1.90 16.20
C LEU A 194 18.44 -1.69 17.71
N LYS A 195 18.72 -2.73 18.50
CA LYS A 195 18.66 -2.67 19.97
C LYS A 195 19.75 -1.80 20.58
N GLU A 196 21.00 -1.92 20.10
CA GLU A 196 22.12 -1.07 20.53
C GLU A 196 21.83 0.42 20.34
N LEU A 197 21.08 0.78 19.27
CA LEU A 197 20.66 2.13 18.95
C LEU A 197 19.34 2.53 19.64
N GLU A 198 18.77 1.68 20.51
CA GLU A 198 17.54 1.90 21.25
C GLU A 198 16.30 2.18 20.35
N LEU A 199 16.30 1.66 19.12
CA LEU A 199 15.26 1.91 18.12
C LEU A 199 14.11 0.88 18.14
N LEU A 200 14.16 -0.15 18.99
CA LEU A 200 13.11 -1.14 19.18
C LEU A 200 12.02 -0.56 20.09
N GLN A 201 11.06 0.17 19.48
CA GLN A 201 10.08 0.97 20.21
C GLN A 201 8.67 0.86 19.60
N SER A 202 7.65 1.29 20.34
CA SER A 202 6.23 1.15 19.97
C SER A 202 5.79 2.01 18.76
N ASN A 203 6.59 2.97 18.33
CA ASN A 203 6.36 3.76 17.12
C ASN A 203 7.30 3.37 15.97
N THR A 204 8.05 2.28 16.11
CA THR A 204 8.92 1.75 15.05
C THR A 204 8.14 0.77 14.17
N LEU A 205 8.29 0.92 12.86
CA LEU A 205 7.81 -0.02 11.84
C LEU A 205 9.02 -0.59 11.09
N LEU A 206 9.23 -1.89 11.21
CA LEU A 206 10.30 -2.64 10.55
C LEU A 206 9.76 -3.28 9.27
N ILE A 207 10.41 -3.07 8.13
CA ILE A 207 9.97 -3.62 6.85
C ILE A 207 10.74 -4.91 6.57
N HIS A 208 10.07 -5.92 6.00
CA HIS A 208 10.48 -7.27 5.65
C HIS A 208 10.68 -8.19 6.85
N GLY A 209 11.69 -7.96 7.69
CA GLY A 209 11.95 -8.77 8.89
C GLY A 209 12.35 -10.24 8.62
N ILE A 210 12.85 -10.58 7.43
CA ILE A 210 13.13 -11.97 7.00
C ILE A 210 14.13 -12.66 7.93
N ALA A 211 15.18 -11.94 8.35
CA ALA A 211 16.22 -12.49 9.21
C ALA A 211 15.85 -12.56 10.70
N LEU A 212 14.64 -12.13 11.10
CA LEU A 212 14.22 -12.14 12.49
C LEU A 212 14.00 -13.57 12.99
N THR A 213 14.64 -13.91 14.11
CA THR A 213 14.37 -15.16 14.81
C THR A 213 13.06 -15.07 15.61
N LYS A 214 12.46 -16.20 15.95
CA LYS A 214 11.27 -16.29 16.79
C LYS A 214 11.41 -15.48 18.10
N GLN A 215 12.58 -15.51 18.76
CA GLN A 215 12.84 -14.74 19.97
C GLN A 215 12.84 -13.23 19.70
N GLN A 216 13.41 -12.78 18.56
CA GLN A 216 13.45 -11.37 18.18
C GLN A 216 12.07 -10.84 17.80
N ILE A 217 11.22 -11.67 17.17
CA ILE A 217 9.82 -11.36 16.90
C ILE A 217 9.06 -11.16 18.21
N LYS A 218 9.29 -12.02 19.22
CA LYS A 218 8.73 -11.85 20.56
C LYS A 218 9.15 -10.52 21.18
N GLU A 219 10.42 -10.15 21.08
CA GLU A 219 10.93 -8.86 21.57
C GLU A 219 10.26 -7.67 20.84
N CYS A 220 10.03 -7.77 19.52
CA CYS A 220 9.26 -6.77 18.76
C CYS A 220 7.83 -6.63 19.31
N ALA A 221 7.15 -7.76 19.55
CA ALA A 221 5.79 -7.76 20.08
C ALA A 221 5.72 -7.13 21.49
N GLU A 222 6.66 -7.47 22.38
CA GLU A 222 6.76 -6.92 23.73
C GLU A 222 7.06 -5.42 23.74
N ALA A 223 7.89 -4.93 22.79
CA ALA A 223 8.16 -3.50 22.61
C ALA A 223 7.01 -2.74 21.92
N GLY A 224 6.03 -3.45 21.36
CA GLY A 224 4.96 -2.87 20.56
C GLY A 224 5.40 -2.42 19.16
N THR A 225 6.59 -2.80 18.73
CA THR A 225 7.13 -2.55 17.39
C THR A 225 6.30 -3.30 16.35
N SER A 226 5.95 -2.62 15.26
CA SER A 226 5.21 -3.21 14.14
C SER A 226 6.13 -3.78 13.08
N ILE A 227 5.68 -4.80 12.34
CA ILE A 227 6.45 -5.41 11.25
C ILE A 227 5.61 -5.36 9.97
N CYS A 228 6.17 -4.81 8.90
CA CYS A 228 5.56 -4.80 7.57
C CYS A 228 6.03 -6.02 6.78
N TRP A 229 5.10 -6.88 6.45
CA TRP A 229 5.30 -8.04 5.63
C TRP A 229 5.02 -7.72 4.17
N CYS A 230 5.97 -8.01 3.28
CA CYS A 230 5.86 -7.86 1.82
C CYS A 230 6.06 -9.25 1.20
N PRO A 231 5.06 -10.13 1.20
CA PRO A 231 5.23 -11.54 0.88
C PRO A 231 5.84 -11.79 -0.50
N GLU A 232 5.32 -11.16 -1.54
CA GLU A 232 5.81 -11.39 -2.90
C GLU A 232 7.25 -10.90 -3.09
N SER A 233 7.58 -9.71 -2.57
CA SER A 233 8.93 -9.17 -2.62
C SER A 233 9.93 -10.08 -1.88
N ASN A 234 9.57 -10.53 -0.68
CA ASN A 234 10.41 -11.41 0.12
C ASN A 234 10.74 -12.71 -0.62
N TYR A 235 9.73 -13.37 -1.21
CA TYR A 235 9.95 -14.60 -1.97
C TYR A 235 10.69 -14.36 -3.29
N TYR A 236 10.36 -13.29 -4.00
CA TYR A 236 11.02 -12.98 -5.27
C TYR A 236 12.51 -12.67 -5.09
N LEU A 237 12.86 -11.86 -4.09
CA LEU A 237 14.23 -11.42 -3.87
C LEU A 237 15.06 -12.45 -3.11
N ILE A 238 14.53 -13.01 -2.03
CA ILE A 238 15.31 -13.78 -1.05
C ILE A 238 14.96 -15.29 -1.10
N GLY A 239 13.74 -15.63 -1.52
CA GLY A 239 13.23 -16.99 -1.48
C GLY A 239 12.68 -17.42 -0.12
N GLU A 240 12.80 -16.58 0.89
CA GLU A 240 12.38 -16.77 2.27
C GLU A 240 11.53 -15.57 2.71
N THR A 241 10.81 -15.71 3.81
CA THR A 241 9.98 -14.63 4.34
C THR A 241 10.02 -14.57 5.87
N LEU A 242 9.42 -13.53 6.45
CA LEU A 242 9.17 -13.37 7.88
C LEU A 242 8.46 -14.61 8.46
N ASP A 243 8.85 -15.05 9.66
CA ASP A 243 8.14 -16.11 10.41
C ASP A 243 6.79 -15.60 10.91
N ILE A 244 5.76 -15.72 10.04
CA ILE A 244 4.40 -15.24 10.31
C ILE A 244 3.76 -16.01 11.46
N ASP A 245 4.05 -17.30 11.60
CA ASP A 245 3.51 -18.13 12.68
C ASP A 245 4.00 -17.64 14.05
N ALA A 246 5.27 -17.31 14.15
CA ALA A 246 5.82 -16.68 15.37
C ALA A 246 5.20 -15.29 15.62
N CYS A 247 4.98 -14.51 14.57
CA CYS A 247 4.31 -13.21 14.70
C CYS A 247 2.89 -13.35 15.27
N LEU A 248 2.12 -14.33 14.79
CA LEU A 248 0.76 -14.60 15.28
C LEU A 248 0.79 -15.17 16.70
N GLU A 249 1.72 -16.06 17.01
CA GLU A 249 1.89 -16.66 18.35
C GLU A 249 2.13 -15.58 19.43
N PHE A 250 2.96 -14.58 19.11
CA PHE A 250 3.27 -13.49 20.05
C PHE A 250 2.37 -12.27 19.92
N ASN A 251 1.34 -12.31 19.08
CA ASN A 251 0.46 -11.18 18.79
C ASN A 251 1.23 -9.91 18.34
N ALA A 252 2.29 -10.07 17.57
CA ALA A 252 3.00 -8.96 16.95
C ALA A 252 2.06 -8.19 16.02
N ASN A 253 2.19 -6.87 15.96
CA ASN A 253 1.40 -6.06 15.03
C ASN A 253 2.00 -6.16 13.63
N ILE A 254 1.42 -7.05 12.79
CA ILE A 254 1.83 -7.23 11.40
C ILE A 254 0.96 -6.37 10.49
N VAL A 255 1.57 -5.73 9.52
CA VAL A 255 0.90 -5.00 8.44
C VAL A 255 1.38 -5.52 7.08
N LEU A 256 0.57 -5.41 6.03
CA LEU A 256 0.97 -5.73 4.66
C LEU A 256 1.48 -4.49 3.92
N GLY A 257 2.52 -4.70 3.10
CA GLY A 257 3.02 -3.77 2.12
C GLY A 257 3.26 -4.46 0.78
N THR A 258 3.23 -3.73 -0.32
CA THR A 258 3.49 -4.28 -1.66
C THR A 258 4.95 -4.24 -2.06
N ASP A 259 5.75 -3.42 -1.39
CA ASP A 259 7.00 -2.96 -1.97
C ASP A 259 6.75 -2.36 -3.39
N SER A 260 7.76 -2.19 -4.23
CA SER A 260 7.56 -1.76 -5.60
C SER A 260 7.26 -2.93 -6.54
N THR A 261 6.67 -2.67 -7.71
CA THR A 261 6.48 -3.71 -8.73
C THR A 261 7.79 -4.20 -9.37
N MET A 262 8.92 -3.56 -9.08
CA MET A 262 10.24 -4.09 -9.47
C MET A 262 10.66 -5.31 -8.64
N SER A 263 10.11 -5.50 -7.44
CA SER A 263 10.41 -6.61 -6.54
C SER A 263 9.16 -7.35 -6.05
N GLY A 264 8.11 -6.63 -5.71
CA GLY A 264 6.87 -7.13 -5.11
C GLY A 264 5.76 -7.46 -6.09
N GLY A 265 4.54 -7.55 -5.56
CA GLY A 265 3.32 -7.80 -6.33
C GLY A 265 2.88 -6.59 -7.15
N ILE A 266 2.00 -6.84 -8.11
CA ILE A 266 1.47 -5.76 -8.97
C ILE A 266 0.60 -4.77 -8.17
N ASN A 267 -0.04 -5.22 -7.09
CA ASN A 267 -0.86 -4.39 -6.20
C ASN A 267 -1.19 -5.11 -4.88
N LEU A 268 -1.92 -4.44 -3.98
CA LEU A 268 -2.25 -5.00 -2.67
C LEU A 268 -3.19 -6.23 -2.73
N LEU A 269 -4.06 -6.32 -3.74
CA LEU A 269 -4.94 -7.49 -3.93
C LEU A 269 -4.11 -8.75 -4.26
N GLU A 270 -3.02 -8.61 -5.01
CA GLU A 270 -2.09 -9.72 -5.26
C GLU A 270 -1.37 -10.13 -3.98
N GLU A 271 -0.89 -9.18 -3.17
CA GLU A 271 -0.23 -9.49 -1.89
C GLU A 271 -1.14 -10.25 -0.93
N ILE A 272 -2.44 -9.94 -0.89
CA ILE A 272 -3.44 -10.69 -0.12
C ILE A 272 -3.50 -12.15 -0.60
N ARG A 273 -3.54 -12.37 -1.93
CA ARG A 273 -3.57 -13.72 -2.52
C ARG A 273 -2.29 -14.49 -2.24
N VAL A 274 -1.13 -13.86 -2.42
CA VAL A 274 0.18 -14.48 -2.13
C VAL A 274 0.29 -14.84 -0.65
N ALA A 275 -0.11 -13.94 0.26
CA ALA A 275 -0.14 -14.19 1.69
C ALA A 275 -0.97 -15.44 2.02
N HIS A 276 -2.19 -15.54 1.49
CA HIS A 276 -3.05 -16.71 1.71
C HIS A 276 -2.51 -17.98 1.04
N GLN A 277 -1.98 -17.89 -0.17
CA GLN A 277 -1.44 -19.04 -0.90
C GLN A 277 -0.25 -19.66 -0.16
N LYS A 278 0.63 -18.82 0.39
CA LYS A 278 1.81 -19.29 1.13
C LYS A 278 1.48 -19.76 2.54
N PHE A 279 0.46 -19.18 3.17
CA PHE A 279 0.03 -19.48 4.54
C PHE A 279 -1.48 -19.72 4.60
N PRO A 280 -2.00 -20.81 3.98
CA PRO A 280 -3.44 -21.06 3.88
C PRO A 280 -4.11 -21.35 5.23
N HIS A 281 -3.34 -21.65 6.27
CA HIS A 281 -3.83 -21.87 7.64
C HIS A 281 -4.13 -20.55 8.38
N ILE A 282 -3.63 -19.41 7.88
CA ILE A 282 -3.93 -18.10 8.48
C ILE A 282 -5.36 -17.69 8.09
N PRO A 283 -6.25 -17.44 9.08
CA PRO A 283 -7.58 -16.96 8.77
C PRO A 283 -7.55 -15.67 7.95
N MET A 284 -8.36 -15.59 6.90
CA MET A 284 -8.46 -14.39 6.05
C MET A 284 -8.79 -13.12 6.84
N LYS A 285 -9.51 -13.24 7.95
CA LYS A 285 -9.73 -12.14 8.92
C LYS A 285 -8.42 -11.55 9.46
N GLN A 286 -7.37 -12.34 9.65
CA GLN A 286 -6.07 -11.84 10.10
C GLN A 286 -5.36 -11.07 8.99
N ILE A 287 -5.42 -11.57 7.74
CA ILE A 287 -4.89 -10.86 6.57
C ILE A 287 -5.64 -9.53 6.38
N PHE A 288 -6.96 -9.53 6.57
CA PHE A 288 -7.76 -8.29 6.52
C PHE A 288 -7.35 -7.27 7.59
N LYS A 289 -6.99 -7.70 8.81
CA LYS A 289 -6.42 -6.81 9.84
C LYS A 289 -5.13 -6.15 9.37
N MET A 290 -4.28 -6.88 8.62
CA MET A 290 -2.98 -6.40 8.14
C MET A 290 -3.09 -5.28 7.09
N ILE A 291 -4.26 -5.07 6.50
CA ILE A 291 -4.53 -4.03 5.50
C ILE A 291 -5.53 -2.97 5.96
N THR A 292 -6.03 -3.07 7.19
CA THR A 292 -7.04 -2.15 7.75
C THR A 292 -6.65 -1.66 9.14
N THR A 293 -6.99 -2.37 10.21
CA THR A 293 -6.81 -1.91 11.58
C THR A 293 -5.37 -1.92 12.08
N ASN A 294 -4.56 -2.88 11.66
CA ASN A 294 -3.16 -2.95 12.08
C ASN A 294 -2.32 -1.79 11.51
N PRO A 295 -2.46 -1.40 10.21
CA PRO A 295 -1.81 -0.21 9.66
C PRO A 295 -2.19 1.09 10.39
N VAL A 296 -3.44 1.24 10.81
CA VAL A 296 -3.87 2.41 11.60
C VAL A 296 -3.02 2.56 12.86
N LYS A 297 -2.75 1.45 13.56
CA LYS A 297 -1.87 1.44 14.73
C LYS A 297 -0.41 1.72 14.35
N ALA A 298 0.13 1.01 13.34
CA ALA A 298 1.54 1.10 12.93
C ALA A 298 1.90 2.48 12.38
N LEU A 299 1.03 3.06 11.56
CA LEU A 299 1.25 4.34 10.89
C LEU A 299 0.68 5.54 11.66
N LYS A 300 0.14 5.31 12.87
CA LYS A 300 -0.48 6.36 13.72
C LYS A 300 -1.56 7.15 12.97
N LEU A 301 -2.36 6.47 12.15
CA LEU A 301 -3.46 7.06 11.40
C LEU A 301 -4.69 7.29 12.29
N PRO A 302 -5.57 8.23 11.91
CA PRO A 302 -6.92 8.32 12.49
C PRO A 302 -7.69 7.00 12.33
N THR A 303 -8.47 6.64 13.35
CA THR A 303 -9.14 5.32 13.41
C THR A 303 -10.13 5.08 12.28
N GLU A 304 -10.74 6.14 11.73
CA GLU A 304 -11.67 6.10 10.61
C GLU A 304 -11.09 5.55 9.30
N TYR A 305 -9.76 5.44 9.18
CA TYR A 305 -9.13 4.78 8.02
C TYR A 305 -9.23 3.25 8.07
N GLY A 306 -9.34 2.67 9.26
CA GLY A 306 -9.38 1.20 9.42
C GLY A 306 -10.78 0.62 9.67
N VAL A 307 -11.80 1.48 9.75
CA VAL A 307 -13.17 1.08 10.09
C VAL A 307 -14.19 1.89 9.29
N ILE A 308 -15.37 1.31 9.09
CA ILE A 308 -16.54 2.07 8.58
C ILE A 308 -17.73 1.86 9.50
N ASP A 309 -18.67 2.80 9.47
CA ASP A 309 -19.96 2.69 10.12
C ASP A 309 -21.08 2.89 9.10
N LYS A 310 -22.33 2.74 9.54
CA LYS A 310 -23.54 2.93 8.73
C LYS A 310 -23.65 4.35 8.11
N ASN A 311 -22.94 5.33 8.65
CA ASN A 311 -22.79 6.67 8.11
C ASN A 311 -21.30 6.93 7.94
N THR A 312 -20.83 6.91 6.68
CA THR A 312 -19.39 6.97 6.38
C THR A 312 -19.06 7.94 5.26
N SER A 313 -17.88 8.56 5.33
CA SER A 313 -17.27 9.33 4.23
C SER A 313 -16.17 8.55 3.51
N ASN A 314 -15.86 7.32 3.98
CA ASN A 314 -14.89 6.42 3.36
C ASN A 314 -15.55 5.08 3.10
N LEU A 315 -15.53 4.60 1.88
CA LEU A 315 -16.18 3.35 1.47
C LEU A 315 -15.37 2.67 0.38
N LEU A 316 -15.25 1.36 0.51
CA LEU A 316 -14.87 0.47 -0.58
C LEU A 316 -15.99 -0.55 -0.79
N LEU A 317 -16.69 -0.45 -1.92
CA LEU A 317 -17.76 -1.35 -2.31
C LEU A 317 -17.23 -2.34 -3.35
N ILE A 318 -17.28 -3.62 -3.04
CA ILE A 318 -16.75 -4.70 -3.89
C ILE A 318 -17.86 -5.69 -4.19
N LYS A 319 -17.91 -6.17 -5.42
CA LYS A 319 -18.78 -7.25 -5.88
C LYS A 319 -18.60 -8.51 -5.02
N LYS A 320 -19.71 -9.14 -4.70
CA LYS A 320 -19.71 -10.37 -3.90
C LYS A 320 -19.39 -11.58 -4.79
N HIS A 321 -18.36 -12.34 -4.41
CA HIS A 321 -17.94 -13.61 -5.00
C HIS A 321 -18.04 -14.76 -3.98
N ASP A 322 -17.89 -14.47 -2.67
CA ASP A 322 -17.92 -15.46 -1.59
C ASP A 322 -18.89 -15.01 -0.47
N GLU A 323 -19.48 -15.98 0.22
CA GLU A 323 -20.35 -15.72 1.40
C GLU A 323 -19.57 -15.24 2.62
N ASP A 324 -18.30 -15.65 2.76
CA ASP A 324 -17.37 -15.09 3.74
C ASP A 324 -16.75 -13.80 3.18
N PRO A 325 -17.08 -12.64 3.77
CA PRO A 325 -16.60 -11.36 3.24
C PRO A 325 -15.06 -11.21 3.31
N PHE A 326 -14.39 -11.95 4.16
CA PHE A 326 -12.93 -11.92 4.17
C PHE A 326 -12.35 -12.76 3.04
N ARG A 327 -12.94 -13.92 2.73
CA ARG A 327 -12.54 -14.77 1.59
C ARG A 327 -12.87 -14.12 0.24
N ASN A 328 -13.89 -13.29 0.19
CA ASN A 328 -14.26 -12.53 -1.00
C ASN A 328 -13.07 -11.77 -1.62
N LEU A 329 -12.12 -11.32 -0.78
CA LEU A 329 -10.93 -10.58 -1.24
C LEU A 329 -9.96 -11.45 -2.07
N LEU A 330 -10.04 -12.78 -1.98
CA LEU A 330 -9.18 -13.68 -2.77
C LEU A 330 -9.58 -13.67 -4.25
N GLU A 331 -10.89 -13.54 -4.53
CA GLU A 331 -11.45 -13.52 -5.88
C GLU A 331 -11.51 -12.09 -6.46
N THR A 332 -11.37 -11.06 -5.60
CA THR A 332 -11.52 -9.66 -6.00
C THR A 332 -10.44 -9.23 -6.97
N GLN A 333 -10.86 -8.63 -8.09
CA GLN A 333 -10.02 -7.94 -9.06
C GLN A 333 -10.27 -6.42 -8.99
N MET A 334 -9.46 -5.63 -9.69
CA MET A 334 -9.62 -4.16 -9.74
C MET A 334 -11.00 -3.76 -10.30
N GLU A 335 -11.49 -4.52 -11.26
CA GLU A 335 -12.79 -4.29 -11.93
C GLU A 335 -13.99 -4.63 -11.04
N ASP A 336 -13.80 -5.43 -9.99
CA ASP A 336 -14.85 -5.76 -9.01
C ASP A 336 -15.09 -4.65 -7.98
N ILE A 337 -14.26 -3.62 -7.95
CA ILE A 337 -14.47 -2.44 -7.10
C ILE A 337 -15.53 -1.56 -7.76
N GLU A 338 -16.78 -1.66 -7.30
CA GLU A 338 -17.91 -0.94 -7.86
C GLU A 338 -17.94 0.54 -7.46
N LEU A 339 -17.45 0.87 -6.26
CA LEU A 339 -17.36 2.26 -5.78
C LEU A 339 -16.29 2.40 -4.69
N MET A 340 -15.48 3.41 -4.84
CA MET A 340 -14.52 3.84 -3.83
C MET A 340 -14.75 5.31 -3.51
N ILE A 341 -15.03 5.59 -2.24
CA ILE A 341 -15.22 6.95 -1.72
C ILE A 341 -14.13 7.22 -0.67
N HIS A 342 -13.47 8.35 -0.80
CA HIS A 342 -12.51 8.84 0.15
C HIS A 342 -12.86 10.26 0.59
N GLN A 343 -13.05 10.46 1.90
CA GLN A 343 -13.44 11.75 2.49
C GLN A 343 -14.68 12.37 1.82
N GLY A 344 -15.65 11.53 1.43
CA GLY A 344 -16.88 11.94 0.77
C GLY A 344 -16.75 12.22 -0.74
N ILE A 345 -15.57 12.02 -1.32
CA ILE A 345 -15.31 12.19 -2.76
C ILE A 345 -15.30 10.81 -3.42
N PRO A 346 -16.09 10.57 -4.49
CA PRO A 346 -15.98 9.36 -5.28
C PRO A 346 -14.67 9.40 -6.07
N ILE A 347 -13.80 8.41 -5.89
CA ILE A 347 -12.47 8.42 -6.51
C ILE A 347 -12.27 7.33 -7.57
N TYR A 348 -13.08 6.25 -7.52
CA TYR A 348 -13.03 5.15 -8.50
C TYR A 348 -14.34 4.36 -8.46
N GLY A 349 -14.78 3.83 -9.57
CA GLY A 349 -15.92 2.91 -9.62
C GLY A 349 -16.77 3.00 -10.89
N ASP A 350 -18.04 2.60 -10.75
CA ASP A 350 -19.03 2.61 -11.84
C ASP A 350 -19.67 3.99 -11.99
N VAL A 351 -19.81 4.45 -13.22
CA VAL A 351 -20.37 5.76 -13.59
C VAL A 351 -21.78 5.97 -13.00
N LYS A 352 -22.55 4.89 -12.83
CA LYS A 352 -23.91 4.95 -12.21
C LYS A 352 -23.92 5.67 -10.87
N PHE A 353 -22.84 5.54 -10.06
CA PHE A 353 -22.73 6.21 -8.77
C PHE A 353 -22.27 7.66 -8.91
N LEU A 354 -21.40 7.94 -9.87
CA LEU A 354 -20.79 9.25 -10.05
C LEU A 354 -21.83 10.31 -10.41
N SER A 355 -22.86 9.93 -11.16
CA SER A 355 -23.97 10.81 -11.57
C SER A 355 -24.68 11.51 -10.40
N GLU A 356 -24.61 10.94 -9.20
CA GLU A 356 -25.25 11.46 -7.99
C GLU A 356 -24.43 12.51 -7.24
N PHE A 357 -23.21 12.76 -7.69
CA PHE A 357 -22.33 13.75 -7.08
C PHE A 357 -22.29 15.04 -7.92
N ASN A 358 -22.22 16.18 -7.23
CA ASN A 358 -22.00 17.49 -7.84
C ASN A 358 -20.50 17.69 -8.02
N ILE A 359 -19.99 17.16 -9.13
CA ILE A 359 -18.56 17.15 -9.49
C ILE A 359 -18.38 17.72 -10.88
N SER A 360 -17.16 18.10 -11.24
CA SER A 360 -16.76 18.41 -12.59
C SER A 360 -16.31 17.14 -13.30
N GLU A 361 -16.95 16.78 -14.40
CA GLU A 361 -16.54 15.62 -15.21
C GLU A 361 -15.11 15.78 -15.74
N ASN A 362 -14.63 17.01 -15.89
CA ASN A 362 -13.25 17.29 -16.31
C ASN A 362 -12.19 16.87 -15.28
N ASP A 363 -12.59 16.59 -14.04
CA ASP A 363 -11.69 16.11 -12.99
C ASP A 363 -11.54 14.58 -13.00
N TYR A 364 -12.20 13.90 -13.95
CA TYR A 364 -12.28 12.45 -14.01
C TYR A 364 -11.92 11.92 -15.39
N TYR A 365 -11.30 10.74 -15.41
CA TYR A 365 -11.10 9.93 -16.60
C TYR A 365 -12.13 8.80 -16.63
N PHE A 366 -12.77 8.65 -17.81
CA PHE A 366 -13.76 7.60 -18.08
C PHE A 366 -13.13 6.56 -19.01
N PHE A 367 -13.32 5.28 -18.69
CA PHE A 367 -12.74 4.18 -19.46
C PHE A 367 -13.62 2.92 -19.42
N GLY A 368 -13.32 1.96 -20.30
CA GLY A 368 -14.20 0.80 -20.47
C GLY A 368 -15.59 1.23 -20.92
N GLU A 369 -16.62 0.48 -20.52
CA GLU A 369 -18.01 0.79 -20.86
C GLU A 369 -18.64 1.82 -19.89
N ASP A 370 -18.32 1.70 -18.59
CA ASP A 370 -19.02 2.46 -17.54
C ASP A 370 -18.16 2.76 -16.29
N ARG A 371 -16.86 2.91 -16.46
CA ARG A 371 -15.92 3.12 -15.34
C ARG A 371 -15.42 4.56 -15.29
N PHE A 372 -15.14 5.03 -14.06
CA PHE A 372 -14.49 6.31 -13.82
C PHE A 372 -13.32 6.19 -12.83
N VAL A 373 -12.40 7.10 -12.93
CA VAL A 373 -11.37 7.36 -11.90
C VAL A 373 -11.11 8.86 -11.81
N ILE A 374 -10.87 9.35 -10.59
CA ILE A 374 -10.47 10.75 -10.37
C ILE A 374 -9.10 11.02 -10.97
N GLY A 375 -8.93 12.21 -11.57
CA GLY A 375 -7.70 12.62 -12.27
C GLY A 375 -7.61 12.02 -13.67
N HIS A 376 -6.39 12.03 -14.23
CA HIS A 376 -6.12 11.71 -15.62
C HIS A 376 -4.92 10.76 -15.77
N PRO A 377 -5.02 9.50 -15.28
CA PRO A 377 -3.90 8.54 -15.39
C PRO A 377 -3.54 8.17 -16.83
N GLU A 378 -4.48 8.31 -17.79
CA GLU A 378 -4.21 8.12 -19.22
C GLU A 378 -3.17 9.13 -19.75
N LYS A 379 -3.19 10.38 -19.28
CA LYS A 379 -2.20 11.40 -19.68
C LYS A 379 -0.80 11.06 -19.18
N ILE A 380 -0.71 10.38 -18.02
CA ILE A 380 0.54 9.90 -17.47
C ILE A 380 1.12 8.82 -18.38
N THR A 381 0.32 7.81 -18.73
CA THR A 381 0.75 6.72 -19.62
C THR A 381 1.10 7.24 -21.02
N ASP A 382 0.33 8.19 -21.56
CA ASP A 382 0.63 8.83 -22.85
C ASP A 382 1.96 9.59 -22.81
N SER A 383 2.24 10.32 -21.73
CA SER A 383 3.51 11.04 -21.55
C SER A 383 4.69 10.06 -21.47
N ILE A 384 4.53 8.96 -20.71
CA ILE A 384 5.53 7.90 -20.60
C ILE A 384 5.78 7.27 -21.97
N ASN A 385 4.73 6.87 -22.69
CA ASN A 385 4.81 6.25 -24.01
C ASN A 385 5.51 7.16 -25.03
N LYS A 386 5.22 8.46 -25.00
CA LYS A 386 5.88 9.45 -25.85
C LYS A 386 7.39 9.53 -25.58
N LYS A 387 7.80 9.47 -24.30
CA LYS A 387 9.21 9.50 -23.91
C LYS A 387 9.94 8.21 -24.27
N LEU A 388 9.26 7.07 -24.18
CA LEU A 388 9.82 5.76 -24.54
C LEU A 388 9.86 5.53 -26.05
N GLY A 389 8.92 6.13 -26.81
CA GLY A 389 8.75 5.90 -28.24
C GLY A 389 7.94 4.64 -28.59
N TYR A 390 7.31 4.00 -27.61
CA TYR A 390 6.43 2.84 -27.76
C TYR A 390 5.39 2.77 -26.63
N LYS A 391 4.33 1.98 -26.84
CA LYS A 391 3.30 1.77 -25.82
C LYS A 391 3.84 0.84 -24.73
N LYS A 392 3.77 1.29 -23.49
CA LYS A 392 4.12 0.53 -22.29
C LYS A 392 2.84 0.14 -21.56
N ASP A 393 2.66 -1.15 -21.31
CA ASP A 393 1.55 -1.66 -20.54
C ASP A 393 1.97 -1.83 -19.07
N PHE A 394 1.07 -1.42 -18.16
CA PHE A 394 1.23 -1.57 -16.72
C PHE A 394 0.12 -2.46 -16.17
N PRO A 395 0.43 -3.66 -15.65
CA PRO A 395 -0.58 -4.66 -15.26
C PRO A 395 -1.44 -4.23 -14.07
N PHE A 396 -1.09 -3.14 -13.40
CA PHE A 396 -1.83 -2.54 -12.29
C PHE A 396 -2.76 -1.39 -12.72
N LEU A 397 -2.90 -1.13 -14.00
CA LEU A 397 -3.87 -0.18 -14.56
C LEU A 397 -4.95 -0.96 -15.31
N PRO A 398 -6.25 -0.70 -15.03
CA PRO A 398 -7.36 -1.47 -15.62
C PRO A 398 -7.81 -0.94 -17.00
N PHE A 399 -6.98 -0.16 -17.73
CA PHE A 399 -7.35 0.48 -19.01
C PHE A 399 -6.20 0.49 -20.03
#